data_fff53cf93f9bd279014d23403868c9c4
#
_entry.id   fff53cf93f9bd279014d23403868c9c4
#
_cell.length_a   1.000
_cell.length_b   1.000
_cell.length_c   1.000
_cell.angle_alpha   90.00
_cell.angle_beta   90.00
_cell.angle_gamma   90.00
#
_symmetry.space_group_name_H-M   'P 1'
#
loop_
_entity.id
_entity.type
_entity.pdbx_description
1 polymer ?
#
loop_
_entity_poly.entity_id
_entity_poly.type
_entity_poly.pdbx_seq_one_letter_code
_entity_poly.pdbx_strand_id
1 'polypeptide(L)'
;YEIRLSLVGSEMCIRDSIDSVQFDTLSIRYSMPQWIVDRFVAAYGEKKAEEIFKAFHSKSTISIRTNLTRCTPDELRVMLEAEGVTVTAVDELNYAFVISGFDYLNGLQSFRDGLFYVQDISSMLVAQTAAPKKGDYVIDVCAAPGGKSTHIAELLQGSGHVFARDLTDNKVDMIEENIDRHGLNNMSAEVWDSTVFDADSAGKADILICDLPCSGLGVLGRKKDIRYKMTPAKQTEIIKLQRK
;
A
#
# COMPACT_ATOMS: atom_id res chain seq x y z
N TYR A 1 8.50 -24.61 39.20
CA TYR A 1 7.68 -25.78 38.80
C TYR A 1 6.20 -25.55 39.05
N GLU A 2 5.81 -24.99 40.20
CA GLU A 2 4.43 -24.62 40.53
C GLU A 2 3.86 -23.49 39.64
N ILE A 3 4.70 -22.53 39.22
CA ILE A 3 4.29 -21.43 38.33
C ILE A 3 3.93 -21.94 36.93
N ARG A 4 4.63 -22.98 36.46
CA ARG A 4 4.32 -23.61 35.15
C ARG A 4 3.00 -24.39 35.18
N LEU A 5 2.70 -25.06 36.27
CA LEU A 5 1.44 -25.79 36.42
C LEU A 5 0.22 -24.85 36.55
N SER A 6 0.39 -23.71 37.24
CA SER A 6 -0.69 -22.70 37.32
C SER A 6 -0.96 -21.99 36.01
N LEU A 7 0.07 -21.75 35.18
CA LEU A 7 -0.08 -21.21 33.84
C LEU A 7 -0.78 -22.19 32.88
N VAL A 8 -0.42 -23.48 32.96
CA VAL A 8 -1.08 -24.52 32.15
C VAL A 8 -2.55 -24.68 32.56
N GLY A 9 -2.87 -24.61 33.85
CA GLY A 9 -4.25 -24.61 34.33
C GLY A 9 -5.06 -23.39 33.90
N SER A 10 -4.47 -22.20 33.90
CA SER A 10 -5.13 -20.98 33.45
C SER A 10 -5.33 -20.95 31.91
N GLU A 11 -4.39 -21.49 31.13
CA GLU A 11 -4.57 -21.66 29.69
C GLU A 11 -5.68 -22.64 29.33
N MET A 12 -5.83 -23.75 30.05
CA MET A 12 -6.94 -24.67 29.87
C MET A 12 -8.28 -24.01 30.24
N CYS A 13 -8.36 -23.30 31.35
CA CYS A 13 -9.58 -22.58 31.73
C CYS A 13 -9.96 -21.49 30.74
N ILE A 14 -8.98 -20.80 30.18
CA ILE A 14 -9.21 -19.80 29.12
C ILE A 14 -9.71 -20.50 27.85
N ARG A 15 -9.14 -21.64 27.48
CA ARG A 15 -9.55 -22.40 26.29
C ARG A 15 -10.96 -22.94 26.43
N ASP A 16 -11.28 -23.55 27.57
CA ASP A 16 -12.63 -24.06 27.86
C ASP A 16 -13.66 -22.91 27.91
N SER A 17 -13.28 -21.74 28.42
CA SER A 17 -14.14 -20.55 28.40
C SER A 17 -14.33 -19.99 27.00
N ILE A 18 -13.31 -20.09 26.14
CA ILE A 18 -13.39 -19.68 24.73
C ILE A 18 -14.26 -20.66 23.93
N ASP A 19 -14.11 -21.96 24.14
CA ASP A 19 -14.88 -23.00 23.47
C ASP A 19 -16.37 -23.01 23.91
N SER A 20 -16.68 -22.46 25.08
CA SER A 20 -18.07 -22.31 25.59
C SER A 20 -18.75 -21.01 25.15
N VAL A 21 -17.99 -20.02 24.68
CA VAL A 21 -18.56 -18.80 24.10
C VAL A 21 -19.00 -19.10 22.68
N GLN A 22 -20.30 -19.03 22.42
CA GLN A 22 -20.82 -19.01 21.05
C GLN A 22 -20.21 -17.80 20.33
N PHE A 23 -19.21 -18.03 19.48
CA PHE A 23 -18.58 -17.02 18.62
C PHE A 23 -19.54 -16.62 17.48
N ASP A 24 -20.76 -16.25 17.82
CA ASP A 24 -21.83 -16.03 16.85
C ASP A 24 -21.73 -14.67 16.14
N THR A 25 -20.82 -13.81 16.55
CA THR A 25 -20.69 -12.50 15.91
C THR A 25 -19.44 -12.39 15.04
N LEU A 26 -19.57 -11.77 13.87
CA LEU A 26 -18.46 -11.48 12.98
C LEU A 26 -17.34 -10.68 13.68
N SER A 27 -17.71 -9.83 14.65
CA SER A 27 -16.79 -9.04 15.45
C SER A 27 -15.80 -9.91 16.22
N ILE A 28 -16.29 -10.92 16.92
CA ILE A 28 -15.48 -11.84 17.73
C ILE A 28 -14.69 -12.79 16.82
N ARG A 29 -15.37 -13.42 15.87
CA ARG A 29 -14.79 -14.42 14.94
C ARG A 29 -13.58 -13.87 14.18
N TYR A 30 -13.65 -12.61 13.76
CA TYR A 30 -12.60 -11.96 12.95
C TYR A 30 -11.81 -10.90 13.71
N SER A 31 -11.94 -10.81 15.04
CA SER A 31 -11.26 -9.81 15.88
C SER A 31 -11.40 -8.40 15.29
N MET A 32 -12.64 -8.02 14.95
CA MET A 32 -12.95 -6.79 14.26
C MET A 32 -13.85 -5.90 15.14
N PRO A 33 -13.50 -4.62 15.38
CA PRO A 33 -14.39 -3.71 16.10
C PRO A 33 -15.81 -3.66 15.51
N GLN A 34 -16.84 -3.66 16.36
CA GLN A 34 -18.24 -3.75 15.93
C GLN A 34 -18.61 -2.68 14.90
N TRP A 35 -18.16 -1.43 15.09
CA TRP A 35 -18.46 -0.34 14.15
C TRP A 35 -17.91 -0.58 12.72
N ILE A 36 -16.80 -1.33 12.59
CA ILE A 36 -16.27 -1.74 11.29
C ILE A 36 -17.15 -2.83 10.69
N VAL A 37 -17.54 -3.81 11.51
CA VAL A 37 -18.47 -4.87 11.06
C VAL A 37 -19.75 -4.26 10.55
N ASP A 38 -20.38 -3.37 11.33
CA ASP A 38 -21.65 -2.73 10.95
C ASP A 38 -21.53 -1.97 9.63
N ARG A 39 -20.39 -1.29 9.43
CA ARG A 39 -20.12 -0.56 8.18
C ARG A 39 -20.00 -1.47 6.97
N PHE A 40 -19.24 -2.57 7.09
CA PHE A 40 -19.07 -3.53 6.00
C PHE A 40 -20.37 -4.27 5.69
N VAL A 41 -21.11 -4.66 6.73
CA VAL A 41 -22.41 -5.31 6.57
C VAL A 41 -23.41 -4.36 5.90
N ALA A 42 -23.45 -3.09 6.30
CA ALA A 42 -24.32 -2.09 5.67
C ALA A 42 -23.95 -1.84 4.19
N ALA A 43 -22.66 -1.89 3.84
CA ALA A 43 -22.19 -1.62 2.47
C ALA A 43 -22.33 -2.84 1.53
N TYR A 44 -22.08 -4.05 2.02
CA TYR A 44 -21.90 -5.25 1.18
C TYR A 44 -22.85 -6.40 1.54
N GLY A 45 -23.61 -6.31 2.62
CA GLY A 45 -24.36 -7.42 3.21
C GLY A 45 -23.47 -8.36 4.03
N GLU A 46 -24.08 -9.15 4.91
CA GLU A 46 -23.38 -9.97 5.90
C GLU A 46 -22.45 -11.02 5.25
N LYS A 47 -22.94 -11.75 4.27
CA LYS A 47 -22.17 -12.79 3.56
C LYS A 47 -20.89 -12.24 2.93
N LYS A 48 -21.01 -11.11 2.22
CA LYS A 48 -19.85 -10.51 1.55
C LYS A 48 -18.90 -9.87 2.53
N ALA A 49 -19.40 -9.26 3.61
CA ALA A 49 -18.58 -8.74 4.70
C ALA A 49 -17.75 -9.85 5.36
N GLU A 50 -18.36 -11.03 5.59
CA GLU A 50 -17.64 -12.19 6.14
C GLU A 50 -16.53 -12.69 5.19
N GLU A 51 -16.81 -12.81 3.89
CA GLU A 51 -15.79 -13.15 2.88
C GLU A 51 -14.59 -12.19 2.91
N ILE A 52 -14.86 -10.87 3.02
CA ILE A 52 -13.82 -9.84 3.12
C ILE A 52 -13.01 -10.00 4.41
N PHE A 53 -13.65 -10.19 5.55
CA PHE A 53 -12.96 -10.40 6.83
C PHE A 53 -12.10 -11.67 6.83
N LYS A 54 -12.59 -12.74 6.23
CA LYS A 54 -11.83 -13.98 6.03
C LYS A 54 -10.58 -13.71 5.15
N ALA A 55 -10.74 -12.95 4.08
CA ALA A 55 -9.61 -12.58 3.21
C ALA A 55 -8.55 -11.74 3.95
N PHE A 56 -8.93 -10.87 4.90
CA PHE A 56 -7.98 -10.12 5.72
C PHE A 56 -7.11 -11.00 6.65
N HIS A 57 -7.48 -12.27 6.86
CA HIS A 57 -6.71 -13.24 7.64
C HIS A 57 -5.88 -14.19 6.77
N SER A 58 -6.06 -14.14 5.46
CA SER A 58 -5.24 -14.92 4.53
C SER A 58 -3.79 -14.38 4.46
N LYS A 59 -2.86 -15.22 4.02
CA LYS A 59 -1.46 -14.82 3.84
C LYS A 59 -1.39 -13.71 2.79
N SER A 60 -0.80 -12.58 3.15
CA SER A 60 -0.59 -11.47 2.23
C SER A 60 0.45 -11.85 1.18
N THR A 61 0.13 -11.61 -0.08
CA THR A 61 1.08 -11.70 -1.20
C THR A 61 1.76 -10.35 -1.40
N ILE A 62 2.98 -10.36 -1.94
CA ILE A 62 3.72 -9.15 -2.31
C ILE A 62 3.63 -9.00 -3.81
N SER A 63 3.00 -7.93 -4.27
CA SER A 63 3.01 -7.54 -5.68
C SER A 63 4.10 -6.51 -5.95
N ILE A 64 4.74 -6.65 -7.11
CA ILE A 64 5.81 -5.78 -7.57
C ILE A 64 5.54 -5.29 -8.97
N ARG A 65 6.07 -4.11 -9.28
CA ARG A 65 6.08 -3.48 -10.60
C ARG A 65 7.51 -3.43 -11.11
N THR A 66 7.72 -3.92 -12.33
CA THR A 66 9.00 -3.80 -13.05
C THR A 66 9.36 -2.33 -13.30
N ASN A 67 10.59 -1.94 -13.07
CA ASN A 67 11.12 -0.66 -13.51
C ASN A 67 11.47 -0.77 -15.01
N LEU A 68 10.54 -0.35 -15.86
CA LEU A 68 10.66 -0.45 -17.32
C LEU A 68 11.75 0.47 -17.92
N THR A 69 12.33 1.37 -17.12
CA THR A 69 13.47 2.19 -17.56
C THR A 69 14.81 1.42 -17.44
N ARG A 70 14.83 0.29 -16.68
CA ARG A 70 16.04 -0.47 -16.39
C ARG A 70 16.06 -1.88 -16.98
N CYS A 71 14.91 -2.54 -17.03
CA CYS A 71 14.80 -3.90 -17.56
C CYS A 71 13.40 -4.18 -18.10
N THR A 72 13.30 -5.20 -18.91
CA THR A 72 12.02 -5.77 -19.33
C THR A 72 11.44 -6.68 -18.23
N PRO A 73 10.12 -6.96 -18.23
CA PRO A 73 9.51 -7.90 -17.30
C PRO A 73 10.12 -9.31 -17.36
N ASP A 74 10.47 -9.78 -18.55
CA ASP A 74 11.06 -11.11 -18.73
C ASP A 74 12.48 -11.17 -18.14
N GLU A 75 13.29 -10.13 -18.32
CA GLU A 75 14.62 -10.03 -17.70
C GLU A 75 14.50 -10.01 -16.17
N LEU A 76 13.57 -9.19 -15.61
CA LEU A 76 13.33 -9.16 -14.18
C LEU A 76 12.92 -10.53 -13.63
N ARG A 77 12.04 -11.25 -14.35
CA ARG A 77 11.62 -12.60 -13.95
C ARG A 77 12.81 -13.53 -13.83
N VAL A 78 13.66 -13.59 -14.87
CA VAL A 78 14.85 -14.44 -14.89
C VAL A 78 15.80 -14.11 -13.73
N MET A 79 16.01 -12.81 -13.44
CA MET A 79 16.86 -12.38 -12.34
C MET A 79 16.29 -12.79 -10.99
N LEU A 80 15.00 -12.58 -10.75
CA LEU A 80 14.33 -12.96 -9.50
C LEU A 80 14.34 -14.49 -9.29
N GLU A 81 14.09 -15.28 -10.33
CA GLU A 81 14.15 -16.75 -10.27
C GLU A 81 15.58 -17.24 -9.98
N ALA A 82 16.61 -16.58 -10.52
CA ALA A 82 18.00 -16.85 -10.19
C ALA A 82 18.37 -16.51 -8.74
N GLU A 83 17.67 -15.55 -8.12
CA GLU A 83 17.77 -15.21 -6.69
C GLU A 83 16.92 -16.15 -5.80
N GLY A 84 16.27 -17.17 -6.36
CA GLY A 84 15.45 -18.15 -5.64
C GLY A 84 14.02 -17.69 -5.35
N VAL A 85 13.58 -16.58 -5.94
CA VAL A 85 12.24 -16.02 -5.76
C VAL A 85 11.23 -16.72 -6.65
N THR A 86 10.09 -17.10 -6.11
CA THR A 86 8.95 -17.56 -6.90
C THR A 86 8.21 -16.38 -7.49
N VAL A 87 8.06 -16.36 -8.84
CA VAL A 87 7.46 -15.26 -9.57
C VAL A 87 6.20 -15.73 -10.30
N THR A 88 5.08 -15.05 -10.05
CA THR A 88 3.79 -15.30 -10.70
C THR A 88 3.35 -14.06 -11.47
N ALA A 89 3.00 -14.17 -12.72
CA ALA A 89 2.51 -13.06 -13.53
C ALA A 89 1.14 -12.56 -13.02
N VAL A 90 0.87 -11.28 -13.27
CA VAL A 90 -0.44 -10.66 -13.09
C VAL A 90 -1.06 -10.51 -14.47
N ASP A 91 -2.18 -11.18 -14.71
CA ASP A 91 -2.78 -11.27 -16.06
C ASP A 91 -3.15 -9.90 -16.65
N GLU A 92 -3.60 -8.97 -15.81
CA GLU A 92 -4.04 -7.64 -16.23
C GLU A 92 -2.92 -6.64 -16.46
N LEU A 93 -1.69 -6.93 -15.95
CA LEU A 93 -0.55 -6.03 -15.96
C LEU A 93 0.73 -6.75 -16.36
N ASN A 94 1.10 -6.67 -17.62
CA ASN A 94 2.26 -7.37 -18.18
C ASN A 94 3.63 -6.99 -17.58
N TYR A 95 3.68 -5.91 -16.79
CA TYR A 95 4.87 -5.43 -16.08
C TYR A 95 4.84 -5.74 -14.57
N ALA A 96 3.81 -6.44 -14.10
CA ALA A 96 3.60 -6.71 -12.69
C ALA A 96 3.73 -8.21 -12.37
N PHE A 97 4.24 -8.49 -11.18
CA PHE A 97 4.35 -9.84 -10.65
C PHE A 97 3.88 -9.91 -9.20
N VAL A 98 3.45 -11.10 -8.80
CA VAL A 98 3.35 -11.50 -7.39
C VAL A 98 4.56 -12.35 -7.06
N ILE A 99 5.27 -12.00 -5.98
CA ILE A 99 6.50 -12.68 -5.59
C ILE A 99 6.39 -13.33 -4.21
N SER A 100 7.14 -14.42 -4.01
CA SER A 100 7.25 -15.15 -2.75
C SER A 100 8.54 -15.98 -2.70
N GLY A 101 8.81 -16.63 -1.56
CA GLY A 101 9.98 -17.53 -1.44
C GLY A 101 11.29 -16.82 -1.09
N PHE A 102 11.24 -15.61 -0.54
CA PHE A 102 12.42 -14.87 -0.06
C PHE A 102 12.21 -14.42 1.40
N ASP A 103 13.31 -14.16 2.10
CA ASP A 103 13.25 -13.78 3.53
C ASP A 103 12.96 -12.29 3.72
N TYR A 104 13.69 -11.41 3.01
CA TYR A 104 13.53 -9.96 3.10
C TYR A 104 13.94 -9.28 1.78
N LEU A 105 13.29 -8.17 1.45
CA LEU A 105 13.47 -7.48 0.16
C LEU A 105 14.89 -6.97 -0.06
N ASN A 106 15.52 -6.37 0.97
CA ASN A 106 16.89 -5.87 0.86
C ASN A 106 17.95 -6.98 0.67
N GLY A 107 17.58 -8.25 0.83
CA GLY A 107 18.41 -9.41 0.47
C GLY A 107 18.54 -9.60 -1.03
N LEU A 108 17.54 -9.18 -1.79
CA LEU A 108 17.50 -9.32 -3.24
C LEU A 108 18.37 -8.25 -3.92
N GLN A 109 19.28 -8.68 -4.79
CA GLN A 109 20.11 -7.73 -5.57
C GLN A 109 19.24 -6.92 -6.53
N SER A 110 18.28 -7.58 -7.19
CA SER A 110 17.30 -6.96 -8.08
C SER A 110 16.52 -5.81 -7.40
N PHE A 111 16.23 -5.93 -6.10
CA PHE A 111 15.59 -4.83 -5.34
C PHE A 111 16.56 -3.67 -5.07
N ARG A 112 17.79 -3.97 -4.65
CA ARG A 112 18.83 -2.94 -4.39
C ARG A 112 19.17 -2.16 -5.65
N ASP A 113 19.20 -2.84 -6.79
CA ASP A 113 19.47 -2.23 -8.10
C ASP A 113 18.28 -1.45 -8.68
N GLY A 114 17.16 -1.39 -7.95
CA GLY A 114 15.97 -0.64 -8.35
C GLY A 114 15.29 -1.19 -9.60
N LEU A 115 15.38 -2.51 -9.85
CA LEU A 115 14.76 -3.16 -11.00
C LEU A 115 13.25 -3.32 -10.85
N PHE A 116 12.74 -3.20 -9.63
CA PHE A 116 11.31 -3.24 -9.35
C PHE A 116 10.91 -2.40 -8.13
N TYR A 117 9.66 -2.04 -8.06
CA TYR A 117 9.01 -1.37 -6.94
C TYR A 117 7.95 -2.27 -6.31
N VAL A 118 7.89 -2.32 -4.95
CA VAL A 118 6.79 -3.01 -4.24
C VAL A 118 5.55 -2.12 -4.28
N GLN A 119 4.55 -2.54 -5.00
CA GLN A 119 3.34 -1.74 -5.20
C GLN A 119 2.11 -2.64 -5.31
N ASP A 120 0.98 -2.19 -4.78
CA ASP A 120 -0.29 -2.88 -4.97
C ASP A 120 -0.79 -2.75 -6.40
N ILE A 121 -1.42 -3.80 -6.91
CA ILE A 121 -1.99 -3.81 -8.27
C ILE A 121 -2.95 -2.62 -8.46
N SER A 122 -3.82 -2.36 -7.49
CA SER A 122 -4.72 -1.20 -7.54
C SER A 122 -4.00 0.14 -7.61
N SER A 123 -2.83 0.25 -6.95
CA SER A 123 -2.00 1.47 -7.03
C SER A 123 -1.26 1.60 -8.36
N MET A 124 -0.95 0.48 -9.02
CA MET A 124 -0.37 0.48 -10.38
C MET A 124 -1.37 1.02 -11.42
N LEU A 125 -2.66 0.69 -11.24
CA LEU A 125 -3.74 1.15 -12.13
C LEU A 125 -3.92 2.68 -12.11
N VAL A 126 -3.48 3.37 -11.06
CA VAL A 126 -3.56 4.85 -10.99
C VAL A 126 -2.77 5.49 -12.13
N ALA A 127 -1.52 5.07 -12.35
CA ALA A 127 -0.69 5.61 -13.42
C ALA A 127 -1.23 5.26 -14.82
N GLN A 128 -1.79 4.05 -14.99
CA GLN A 128 -2.46 3.67 -16.24
C GLN A 128 -3.69 4.54 -16.52
N THR A 129 -4.49 4.80 -15.48
CA THR A 129 -5.70 5.64 -15.60
C THR A 129 -5.33 7.10 -15.88
N ALA A 130 -4.26 7.59 -15.25
CA ALA A 130 -3.74 8.94 -15.50
C ALA A 130 -3.23 9.10 -16.94
N ALA A 131 -2.76 8.01 -17.58
CA ALA A 131 -2.29 7.95 -18.94
C ALA A 131 -1.32 9.10 -19.32
N PRO A 132 -0.18 9.25 -18.60
CA PRO A 132 0.72 10.38 -18.77
C PRO A 132 1.31 10.41 -20.18
N LYS A 133 1.46 11.61 -20.72
CA LYS A 133 2.04 11.88 -22.05
C LYS A 133 3.41 12.51 -21.89
N LYS A 134 4.24 12.36 -22.92
CA LYS A 134 5.56 13.02 -22.97
C LYS A 134 5.41 14.52 -22.79
N GLY A 135 6.18 15.06 -21.86
CA GLY A 135 6.18 16.48 -21.54
C GLY A 135 5.22 16.91 -20.44
N ASP A 136 4.35 16.03 -19.94
CA ASP A 136 3.38 16.39 -18.91
C ASP A 136 4.07 16.89 -17.62
N TYR A 137 3.45 17.89 -17.02
CA TYR A 137 3.73 18.42 -15.69
C TYR A 137 2.79 17.75 -14.69
N VAL A 138 3.34 16.93 -13.82
CA VAL A 138 2.57 16.10 -12.88
C VAL A 138 2.82 16.51 -11.44
N ILE A 139 1.78 16.64 -10.66
CA ILE A 139 1.87 16.88 -9.21
C ILE A 139 1.20 15.72 -8.47
N ASP A 140 1.89 15.13 -7.50
CA ASP A 140 1.34 14.17 -6.53
C ASP A 140 1.39 14.82 -5.15
N VAL A 141 0.23 15.14 -4.58
CA VAL A 141 0.12 15.97 -3.37
C VAL A 141 0.30 15.23 -2.05
N CYS A 142 0.29 13.88 -2.07
CA CYS A 142 0.50 13.03 -0.89
C CYS A 142 1.27 11.78 -1.31
N ALA A 143 2.49 11.98 -1.83
CA ALA A 143 3.20 11.01 -2.64
C ALA A 143 3.83 9.86 -1.87
N ALA A 144 4.23 10.06 -0.61
CA ALA A 144 5.04 9.09 0.13
C ALA A 144 4.38 7.69 0.23
N PRO A 145 5.15 6.64 0.00
CA PRO A 145 6.59 6.55 -0.25
C PRO A 145 7.02 6.74 -1.72
N GLY A 146 6.15 7.22 -2.62
CA GLY A 146 6.49 7.56 -3.99
C GLY A 146 6.06 6.54 -5.07
N GLY A 147 5.35 5.48 -4.71
CA GLY A 147 5.02 4.39 -5.65
C GLY A 147 4.20 4.81 -6.88
N LYS A 148 3.26 5.74 -6.73
CA LYS A 148 2.46 6.26 -7.86
C LYS A 148 3.26 7.25 -8.69
N SER A 149 3.96 8.16 -8.01
CA SER A 149 4.81 9.18 -8.62
C SER A 149 5.94 8.57 -9.45
N THR A 150 6.68 7.58 -8.90
CA THR A 150 7.75 6.86 -9.63
C THR A 150 7.21 6.14 -10.84
N HIS A 151 6.01 5.52 -10.76
CA HIS A 151 5.39 4.87 -11.90
C HIS A 151 5.07 5.85 -13.03
N ILE A 152 4.54 7.01 -12.69
CA ILE A 152 4.27 8.06 -13.69
C ILE A 152 5.59 8.57 -14.29
N ALA A 153 6.62 8.83 -13.47
CA ALA A 153 7.92 9.27 -13.95
C ALA A 153 8.55 8.28 -14.94
N GLU A 154 8.44 6.97 -14.68
CA GLU A 154 8.87 5.92 -15.61
C GLU A 154 8.11 5.97 -16.94
N LEU A 155 6.77 6.14 -16.89
CA LEU A 155 5.92 6.22 -18.10
C LEU A 155 6.19 7.48 -18.94
N LEU A 156 6.65 8.57 -18.33
CA LEU A 156 7.09 9.79 -19.02
C LEU A 156 8.40 9.60 -19.80
N GLN A 157 9.15 8.52 -19.55
CA GLN A 157 10.39 8.18 -20.29
C GLN A 157 11.41 9.31 -20.33
N GLY A 158 11.65 9.97 -19.18
CA GLY A 158 12.59 11.09 -19.07
C GLY A 158 12.15 12.43 -19.66
N SER A 159 10.90 12.52 -20.16
CA SER A 159 10.30 13.78 -20.61
C SER A 159 9.21 14.25 -19.64
N GLY A 160 9.00 15.57 -19.52
CA GLY A 160 8.11 16.09 -18.51
C GLY A 160 8.71 16.00 -17.10
N HIS A 161 7.92 16.24 -16.06
CA HIS A 161 8.41 16.19 -14.68
C HIS A 161 7.31 15.85 -13.67
N VAL A 162 7.67 15.06 -12.64
CA VAL A 162 6.78 14.71 -11.52
C VAL A 162 7.26 15.41 -10.25
N PHE A 163 6.41 16.28 -9.70
CA PHE A 163 6.59 16.91 -8.39
C PHE A 163 5.87 16.09 -7.33
N ALA A 164 6.63 15.32 -6.56
CA ALA A 164 6.11 14.47 -5.50
C ALA A 164 6.16 15.23 -4.18
N ARG A 165 5.01 15.53 -3.61
CA ARG A 165 4.85 16.33 -2.40
C ARG A 165 4.38 15.48 -1.23
N ASP A 166 4.89 15.76 -0.04
CA ASP A 166 4.31 15.23 1.19
C ASP A 166 4.56 16.19 2.36
N LEU A 167 3.85 16.00 3.46
CA LEU A 167 3.77 16.97 4.57
C LEU A 167 5.04 17.06 5.42
N THR A 168 5.88 16.01 5.48
CA THR A 168 7.00 15.92 6.45
C THR A 168 8.29 15.49 5.76
N ASP A 169 9.43 16.00 6.30
CA ASP A 169 10.77 15.65 5.83
C ASP A 169 10.98 14.13 5.73
N ASN A 170 10.67 13.37 6.79
CA ASN A 170 10.82 11.90 6.79
C ASN A 170 10.07 11.20 5.65
N LYS A 171 8.94 11.75 5.19
CA LYS A 171 8.19 11.19 4.07
C LYS A 171 8.81 11.58 2.74
N VAL A 172 9.34 12.81 2.66
CA VAL A 172 10.08 13.28 1.50
C VAL A 172 11.37 12.50 1.35
N ASP A 173 12.11 12.24 2.43
CA ASP A 173 13.31 11.38 2.43
C ASP A 173 13.00 10.00 1.83
N MET A 174 11.87 9.38 2.19
CA MET A 174 11.44 8.10 1.62
C MET A 174 11.17 8.18 0.10
N ILE A 175 10.68 9.31 -0.39
CA ILE A 175 10.46 9.52 -1.82
C ILE A 175 11.81 9.68 -2.51
N GLU A 176 12.74 10.47 -1.96
CA GLU A 176 14.08 10.69 -2.50
C GLU A 176 14.89 9.39 -2.58
N GLU A 177 14.89 8.58 -1.51
CA GLU A 177 15.51 7.25 -1.52
C GLU A 177 14.99 6.37 -2.68
N ASN A 178 13.70 6.46 -2.99
CA ASN A 178 13.11 5.72 -4.08
C ASN A 178 13.44 6.33 -5.46
N ILE A 179 13.53 7.66 -5.58
CA ILE A 179 14.00 8.33 -6.79
C ILE A 179 15.41 7.86 -7.13
N ASP A 180 16.33 7.91 -6.16
CA ASP A 180 17.73 7.50 -6.30
C ASP A 180 17.86 6.02 -6.65
N ARG A 181 17.17 5.16 -5.91
CA ARG A 181 17.19 3.71 -6.15
C ARG A 181 16.68 3.33 -7.54
N HIS A 182 15.67 4.01 -8.05
CA HIS A 182 15.12 3.78 -9.39
C HIS A 182 15.88 4.54 -10.50
N GLY A 183 16.74 5.49 -10.14
CA GLY A 183 17.52 6.29 -11.07
C GLY A 183 16.66 7.22 -11.94
N LEU A 184 15.65 7.83 -11.33
CA LEU A 184 14.74 8.75 -12.02
C LEU A 184 15.31 10.17 -11.99
N ASN A 185 15.42 10.80 -13.16
CA ASN A 185 15.94 12.16 -13.34
C ASN A 185 14.86 13.20 -13.69
N ASN A 186 13.63 12.75 -13.87
CA ASN A 186 12.45 13.55 -14.21
C ASN A 186 11.42 13.59 -13.07
N MET A 187 11.89 13.44 -11.82
CA MET A 187 11.07 13.50 -10.63
C MET A 187 11.84 14.24 -9.53
N SER A 188 11.14 15.03 -8.73
CA SER A 188 11.65 15.68 -7.54
C SER A 188 10.69 15.51 -6.38
N ALA A 189 11.22 15.56 -5.15
CA ALA A 189 10.42 15.50 -3.93
C ALA A 189 10.52 16.83 -3.18
N GLU A 190 9.43 17.26 -2.54
CA GLU A 190 9.41 18.47 -1.75
C GLU A 190 8.43 18.36 -0.57
N VAL A 191 8.77 19.02 0.55
CA VAL A 191 7.87 19.17 1.68
C VAL A 191 6.83 20.23 1.35
N TRP A 192 5.55 19.82 1.32
CA TRP A 192 4.46 20.72 1.04
C TRP A 192 3.19 20.33 1.81
N ASP A 193 2.56 21.32 2.46
CA ASP A 193 1.22 21.14 3.03
C ASP A 193 0.15 21.36 1.96
N SER A 194 -0.45 20.28 1.48
CA SER A 194 -1.44 20.31 0.41
C SER A 194 -2.76 20.98 0.79
N THR A 195 -2.93 21.40 2.03
CA THR A 195 -4.05 22.26 2.47
C THR A 195 -3.76 23.74 2.18
N VAL A 196 -2.55 24.08 1.77
CA VAL A 196 -2.13 25.45 1.40
C VAL A 196 -2.18 25.59 -0.11
N PHE A 197 -2.89 26.60 -0.59
CA PHE A 197 -2.98 26.89 -2.01
C PHE A 197 -1.62 27.27 -2.60
N ASP A 198 -1.23 26.59 -3.67
CA ASP A 198 -0.01 26.85 -4.43
C ASP A 198 -0.33 27.70 -5.68
N ALA A 199 -0.13 29.01 -5.56
CA ALA A 199 -0.36 29.94 -6.65
C ALA A 199 0.62 29.72 -7.83
N ASP A 200 1.83 29.26 -7.55
CA ASP A 200 2.87 29.06 -8.57
C ASP A 200 2.60 27.84 -9.45
N SER A 201 1.93 26.83 -8.93
CA SER A 201 1.53 25.64 -9.69
C SER A 201 0.12 25.73 -10.27
N ALA A 202 -0.65 26.73 -9.93
CA ALA A 202 -2.04 26.87 -10.36
C ALA A 202 -2.16 26.91 -11.90
N GLY A 203 -2.93 25.98 -12.46
CA GLY A 203 -3.16 25.88 -13.91
C GLY A 203 -1.99 25.32 -14.72
N LYS A 204 -0.92 24.81 -14.08
CA LYS A 204 0.25 24.24 -14.78
C LYS A 204 0.21 22.72 -14.88
N ALA A 205 -0.43 22.03 -13.93
CA ALA A 205 -0.45 20.58 -13.91
C ALA A 205 -1.34 20.00 -15.01
N ASP A 206 -0.78 19.13 -15.84
CA ASP A 206 -1.51 18.29 -16.78
C ASP A 206 -2.18 17.12 -16.05
N ILE A 207 -1.51 16.59 -14.99
CA ILE A 207 -2.01 15.52 -14.14
C ILE A 207 -1.83 15.90 -12.67
N LEU A 208 -2.90 15.75 -11.89
CA LEU A 208 -2.89 15.90 -10.44
C LEU A 208 -3.28 14.58 -9.77
N ILE A 209 -2.39 14.04 -8.94
CA ILE A 209 -2.64 12.85 -8.13
C ILE A 209 -3.01 13.28 -6.71
N CYS A 210 -4.19 12.85 -6.25
CA CYS A 210 -4.72 13.13 -4.92
C CYS A 210 -4.97 11.81 -4.16
N ASP A 211 -3.88 11.10 -3.79
CA ASP A 211 -3.98 9.93 -2.90
C ASP A 211 -3.94 10.37 -1.44
N LEU A 212 -5.02 11.02 -1.02
CA LEU A 212 -5.13 11.70 0.25
C LEU A 212 -5.17 10.73 1.44
N PRO A 213 -4.73 11.17 2.65
CA PRO A 213 -4.84 10.36 3.86
C PRO A 213 -6.27 9.83 4.04
N CYS A 214 -6.39 8.54 4.35
CA CYS A 214 -7.68 7.87 4.49
C CYS A 214 -7.75 7.03 5.77
N SER A 215 -8.92 6.39 6.00
CA SER A 215 -9.15 5.54 7.18
C SER A 215 -8.31 4.25 7.20
N GLY A 216 -7.75 3.84 6.07
CA GLY A 216 -6.99 2.59 5.96
C GLY A 216 -7.84 1.31 6.05
N LEU A 217 -9.17 1.39 6.02
CA LEU A 217 -10.04 0.20 6.13
C LEU A 217 -9.86 -0.79 4.98
N GLY A 218 -9.36 -0.35 3.82
CA GLY A 218 -9.05 -1.23 2.69
C GLY A 218 -7.79 -2.09 2.89
N VAL A 219 -6.92 -1.75 3.85
CA VAL A 219 -5.63 -2.44 4.08
C VAL A 219 -5.55 -3.16 5.42
N LEU A 220 -6.69 -3.46 6.06
CA LEU A 220 -6.77 -4.13 7.37
C LEU A 220 -6.11 -5.52 7.40
N GLY A 221 -6.00 -6.19 6.27
CA GLY A 221 -5.31 -7.47 6.15
C GLY A 221 -3.79 -7.34 6.36
N ARG A 222 -3.20 -6.23 5.90
CA ARG A 222 -1.75 -5.95 5.99
C ARG A 222 -1.39 -5.15 7.25
N LYS A 223 -2.20 -4.14 7.60
CA LYS A 223 -1.99 -3.23 8.75
C LYS A 223 -3.04 -3.52 9.81
N LYS A 224 -2.86 -4.62 10.53
CA LYS A 224 -3.84 -5.12 11.50
C LYS A 224 -4.10 -4.19 12.67
N ASP A 225 -3.15 -3.34 13.02
CA ASP A 225 -3.24 -2.34 14.10
C ASP A 225 -4.25 -1.21 13.80
N ILE A 226 -4.51 -0.92 12.52
CA ILE A 226 -5.49 0.10 12.10
C ILE A 226 -6.88 -0.19 12.66
N ARG A 227 -7.30 -1.47 12.77
CA ARG A 227 -8.62 -1.85 13.29
C ARG A 227 -8.89 -1.29 14.69
N TYR A 228 -7.85 -1.16 15.51
CA TYR A 228 -7.95 -0.67 16.89
C TYR A 228 -7.56 0.81 17.03
N LYS A 229 -6.75 1.34 16.11
CA LYS A 229 -6.34 2.75 16.11
C LYS A 229 -7.36 3.68 15.44
N MET A 230 -8.12 3.15 14.48
CA MET A 230 -9.16 3.89 13.78
C MET A 230 -10.47 3.88 14.56
N THR A 231 -11.12 5.04 14.64
CA THR A 231 -12.43 5.23 15.28
C THR A 231 -13.35 6.03 14.35
N PRO A 232 -14.69 5.99 14.52
CA PRO A 232 -15.61 6.84 13.77
C PRO A 232 -15.29 8.33 13.87
N ALA A 233 -14.85 8.82 15.05
CA ALA A 233 -14.45 10.19 15.25
C ALA A 233 -13.22 10.56 14.39
N LYS A 234 -12.14 9.76 14.46
CA LYS A 234 -10.95 9.95 13.62
C LYS A 234 -11.27 9.92 12.13
N GLN A 235 -12.17 9.03 11.70
CA GLN A 235 -12.60 8.99 10.32
C GLN A 235 -13.28 10.30 9.89
N THR A 236 -14.11 10.88 10.77
CA THR A 236 -14.75 12.18 10.51
C THR A 236 -13.72 13.31 10.40
N GLU A 237 -12.67 13.29 11.22
CA GLU A 237 -11.56 14.24 11.15
C GLU A 237 -10.80 14.14 9.83
N ILE A 238 -10.50 12.89 9.39
CA ILE A 238 -9.83 12.64 8.11
C ILE A 238 -10.69 13.17 6.94
N ILE A 239 -12.00 12.92 6.95
CA ILE A 239 -12.91 13.43 5.91
C ILE A 239 -12.88 14.96 5.84
N LYS A 240 -12.82 15.65 7.00
CA LYS A 240 -12.68 17.10 7.04
C LYS A 240 -11.35 17.56 6.46
N LEU A 241 -10.26 16.84 6.76
CA LEU A 241 -8.93 17.13 6.21
C LEU A 241 -8.91 16.98 4.68
N GLN A 242 -9.49 15.91 4.15
CA GLN A 242 -9.55 15.64 2.71
C GLN A 242 -10.32 16.72 1.92
N ARG A 243 -11.18 17.48 2.58
CA ARG A 243 -11.99 18.53 1.95
C ARG A 243 -11.33 19.91 1.93
N LYS A 244 -10.23 20.05 2.62
CA LYS A 244 -9.41 21.28 2.59
C LYS A 244 -8.54 21.30 1.35
#